data_602d18698d8e44cb2a1bed882bcd0626
#
_entry.id   602d18698d8e44cb2a1bed882bcd0626
#
_cell.length_a   1.000
_cell.length_b   1.000
_cell.length_c   1.000
_cell.angle_alpha   90.00
_cell.angle_beta   90.00
_cell.angle_gamma   90.00
#
_symmetry.space_group_name_H-M   'P 1'
#
loop_
_entity.id
_entity.type
_entity.pdbx_description
1 polymer ?
#
loop_
_entity_poly.entity_id
_entity_poly.type
_entity_poly.pdbx_seq_one_letter_code
_entity_poly.pdbx_strand_id
1 'polypeptide(L)'
;MERRIGSVLIYVDNREAAPEVNAVLSRHADIIICRQGFPRRQYCLISVIFEGTTDEIGSLTGQLGRINGIEVKSALLKGHETA
;
A
#
# COMPACT_ATOMS: atom_id res chain seq x y z
N MET A 1 -17.32 10.35 9.43
CA MET A 1 -16.98 9.08 8.76
C MET A 1 -15.74 8.50 9.40
N GLU A 2 -15.79 7.23 9.72
CA GLU A 2 -14.67 6.58 10.39
C GLU A 2 -13.48 6.43 9.46
N ARG A 3 -12.32 6.79 9.97
CA ARG A 3 -11.06 6.57 9.25
C ARG A 3 -10.25 5.54 10.02
N ARG A 4 -9.54 4.71 9.31
CA ARG A 4 -8.73 3.65 9.90
C ARG A 4 -7.28 3.81 9.49
N ILE A 5 -6.41 3.39 10.38
CA ILE A 5 -4.97 3.39 10.15
C ILE A 5 -4.55 1.97 9.85
N GLY A 6 -3.73 1.80 8.85
CA GLY A 6 -3.22 0.50 8.50
C GLY A 6 -1.88 0.59 7.81
N SER A 7 -1.38 -0.57 7.43
CA SER A 7 -0.14 -0.67 6.70
C SER A 7 -0.25 -1.74 5.64
N VAL A 8 0.60 -1.64 4.63
CA VAL A 8 0.74 -2.67 3.61
C VAL A 8 2.22 -2.90 3.37
N LEU A 9 2.59 -4.18 3.31
CA LEU A 9 3.93 -4.60 2.95
C LEU A 9 3.87 -5.21 1.56
N ILE A 10 4.72 -4.71 0.67
CA ILE A 10 4.72 -5.12 -0.73
C ILE A 10 6.08 -5.71 -1.05
N TYR A 11 6.10 -6.95 -1.51
CA TYR A 11 7.28 -7.62 -2.03
C TYR A 11 7.18 -7.59 -3.56
N VAL A 12 8.13 -6.93 -4.20
CA VAL A 12 8.14 -6.80 -5.66
C VAL A 12 9.20 -7.75 -6.19
N ASP A 13 8.74 -8.90 -6.69
CA ASP A 13 9.62 -9.95 -7.19
C ASP A 13 10.15 -9.61 -8.59
N ASN A 14 9.34 -8.92 -9.37
CA ASN A 14 9.65 -8.57 -10.75
C ASN A 14 9.77 -7.08 -10.89
N ARG A 15 10.97 -6.60 -11.26
CA ARG A 15 11.21 -5.17 -11.43
C ARG A 15 10.26 -4.51 -12.43
N GLU A 16 9.75 -5.28 -13.37
CA GLU A 16 8.79 -4.76 -14.33
C GLU A 16 7.48 -4.34 -13.68
N ALA A 17 7.17 -4.88 -12.52
CA ALA A 17 5.97 -4.50 -11.78
C ALA A 17 6.12 -3.19 -11.02
N ALA A 18 7.33 -2.71 -10.78
CA ALA A 18 7.57 -1.54 -9.95
C ALA A 18 6.86 -0.28 -10.45
N PRO A 19 6.87 0.04 -11.76
CA PRO A 19 6.15 1.22 -12.23
C PRO A 19 4.66 1.16 -11.93
N GLU A 20 4.05 -0.01 -12.04
CA GLU A 20 2.63 -0.17 -11.78
C GLU A 20 2.32 0.00 -10.30
N VAL A 21 3.17 -0.57 -9.43
CA VAL A 21 3.05 -0.37 -7.99
C VAL A 21 3.14 1.12 -7.65
N ASN A 22 4.14 1.81 -8.19
CA ASN A 22 4.31 3.23 -7.93
C ASN A 22 3.13 4.05 -8.44
N ALA A 23 2.55 3.68 -9.57
CA ALA A 23 1.38 4.37 -10.11
C ALA A 23 0.18 4.22 -9.18
N VAL A 24 -0.06 3.02 -8.64
CA VAL A 24 -1.15 2.80 -7.70
C VAL A 24 -0.94 3.62 -6.43
N LEU A 25 0.28 3.61 -5.89
CA LEU A 25 0.57 4.38 -4.69
C LEU A 25 0.38 5.89 -4.92
N SER A 26 0.79 6.38 -6.08
CA SER A 26 0.62 7.79 -6.42
C SER A 26 -0.84 8.20 -6.52
N ARG A 27 -1.69 7.31 -7.05
CA ARG A 27 -3.12 7.60 -7.15
C ARG A 27 -3.79 7.67 -5.77
N HIS A 28 -3.17 7.10 -4.75
CA HIS A 28 -3.71 7.08 -3.39
C HIS A 28 -2.87 7.91 -2.43
N ALA A 29 -2.10 8.85 -2.95
CA ALA A 29 -1.18 9.65 -2.13
C ALA A 29 -1.89 10.42 -1.02
N ASP A 30 -3.14 10.78 -1.22
CA ASP A 30 -3.91 11.55 -0.24
C ASP A 30 -4.18 10.77 1.06
N ILE A 31 -4.13 9.44 1.03
CA ILE A 31 -4.33 8.65 2.25
C ILE A 31 -3.03 8.06 2.78
N ILE A 32 -1.92 8.23 2.08
CA ILE A 32 -0.63 7.65 2.49
C ILE A 32 0.07 8.61 3.43
N ILE A 33 0.37 8.13 4.64
CA ILE A 33 1.10 8.90 5.66
C ILE A 33 2.60 8.84 5.37
N CYS A 34 3.11 7.65 5.09
CA CYS A 34 4.52 7.50 4.73
C CYS A 34 4.69 6.25 3.90
N ARG A 35 5.77 6.23 3.13
CA ARG A 35 6.16 5.05 2.39
C ARG A 35 7.69 4.95 2.41
N GLN A 36 8.19 3.71 2.46
CA GLN A 36 9.62 3.44 2.44
C GLN A 36 9.88 2.34 1.45
N GLY A 37 10.86 2.57 0.59
CA GLY A 37 11.31 1.58 -0.36
C GLY A 37 12.68 1.05 0.02
N PHE A 38 12.86 -0.25 -0.06
CA PHE A 38 14.12 -0.92 0.26
C PHE A 38 14.53 -1.75 -0.96
N PRO A 39 15.28 -1.15 -1.90
CA PRO A 39 15.71 -1.89 -3.07
C PRO A 39 16.77 -2.91 -2.69
N ARG A 40 16.57 -4.14 -3.14
CA ARG A 40 17.54 -5.20 -2.97
C ARG A 40 17.99 -5.67 -4.35
N ARG A 41 18.96 -6.57 -4.37
CA ARG A 41 19.54 -6.99 -5.63
C ARG A 41 18.54 -7.70 -6.54
N GLN A 42 17.71 -8.55 -5.96
CA GLN A 42 16.80 -9.41 -6.73
C GLN A 42 15.33 -9.10 -6.47
N TYR A 43 15.04 -8.20 -5.55
CA TYR A 43 13.67 -7.84 -5.23
C TYR A 43 13.64 -6.45 -4.60
N CYS A 44 12.45 -5.93 -4.43
CA CYS A 44 12.26 -4.66 -3.75
C CYS A 44 11.17 -4.83 -2.71
N LEU A 45 11.36 -4.22 -1.55
CA LEU A 45 10.33 -4.16 -0.51
C LEU A 45 9.82 -2.73 -0.40
N ILE A 46 8.52 -2.60 -0.29
CA ILE A 46 7.89 -1.30 -0.06
C ILE A 46 6.96 -1.43 1.13
N SER A 47 7.11 -0.53 2.09
CA SER A 47 6.27 -0.47 3.27
C SER A 47 5.51 0.85 3.25
N VAL A 48 4.20 0.79 3.47
CA VAL A 48 3.33 1.95 3.38
C VAL A 48 2.44 1.99 4.63
N ILE A 49 2.33 3.16 5.23
CA ILE A 49 1.37 3.41 6.30
C ILE A 49 0.34 4.39 5.75
N PHE A 50 -0.93 4.08 5.98
CA PHE A 50 -2.02 4.89 5.43
C PHE A 50 -3.11 5.11 6.48
N GLU A 51 -3.90 6.13 6.24
CA GLU A 51 -5.10 6.43 7.02
C GLU A 51 -6.18 6.87 6.06
N GLY A 52 -7.32 6.20 6.09
CA GLY A 52 -8.39 6.53 5.16
C GLY A 52 -9.70 5.85 5.54
N THR A 53 -10.72 6.10 4.73
CA THR A 53 -11.98 5.41 4.87
C THR A 53 -11.86 3.98 4.38
N THR A 54 -12.83 3.14 4.72
CA THR A 54 -12.86 1.75 4.25
C THR A 54 -12.82 1.68 2.74
N ASP A 55 -13.55 2.57 2.06
CA ASP A 55 -13.57 2.56 0.59
C ASP A 55 -12.21 2.95 0.01
N GLU A 56 -11.57 3.96 0.60
CA GLU A 56 -10.26 4.40 0.13
C GLU A 56 -9.21 3.32 0.31
N ILE A 57 -9.24 2.67 1.48
CA ILE A 57 -8.30 1.58 1.77
C ILE A 57 -8.56 0.40 0.85
N GLY A 58 -9.83 0.07 0.61
CA GLY A 58 -10.20 -1.01 -0.30
C GLY A 58 -9.75 -0.75 -1.72
N SER A 59 -9.81 0.50 -2.16
CA SER A 59 -9.31 0.87 -3.49
C SER A 59 -7.81 0.63 -3.58
N LEU A 60 -7.04 1.08 -2.58
CA LEU A 60 -5.60 0.91 -2.57
C LEU A 60 -5.20 -0.56 -2.56
N THR A 61 -5.72 -1.31 -1.59
CA THR A 61 -5.33 -2.71 -1.43
C THR A 61 -5.82 -3.57 -2.59
N GLY A 62 -7.02 -3.27 -3.10
CA GLY A 62 -7.58 -4.02 -4.22
C GLY A 62 -6.79 -3.82 -5.50
N GLN A 63 -6.36 -2.58 -5.78
CA GLN A 63 -5.56 -2.30 -6.97
C GLN A 63 -4.18 -2.93 -6.86
N LEU A 64 -3.56 -2.88 -5.67
CA LEU A 64 -2.29 -3.56 -5.47
C LEU A 64 -2.43 -5.06 -5.67
N GLY A 65 -3.51 -5.65 -5.18
CA GLY A 65 -3.72 -7.08 -5.28
C GLY A 65 -3.88 -7.60 -6.70
N ARG A 66 -4.15 -6.72 -7.67
CA ARG A 66 -4.30 -7.11 -9.08
C ARG A 66 -2.99 -7.11 -9.85
N ILE A 67 -1.91 -6.62 -9.25
CA ILE A 67 -0.63 -6.53 -9.96
C ILE A 67 0.06 -7.89 -9.92
N ASN A 68 0.48 -8.39 -11.08
CA ASN A 68 1.27 -9.61 -11.16
C ASN A 68 2.71 -9.34 -10.78
N GLY A 69 3.35 -10.32 -10.16
CA GLY A 69 4.77 -10.22 -9.82
C GLY A 69 5.03 -9.53 -8.48
N ILE A 70 4.01 -9.43 -7.65
CA ILE A 70 4.18 -8.90 -6.30
C ILE A 70 3.42 -9.75 -5.30
N GLU A 71 3.83 -9.63 -4.05
CA GLU A 71 3.10 -10.19 -2.92
C GLU A 71 2.73 -9.04 -1.99
N VAL A 72 1.50 -9.03 -1.51
CA VAL A 72 0.98 -7.92 -0.70
C VAL A 72 0.35 -8.48 0.57
N LYS A 73 0.72 -7.93 1.70
CA LYS A 73 0.07 -8.22 2.98
C LYS A 73 -0.29 -6.90 3.65
N SER A 74 -1.50 -6.82 4.16
CA SER A 74 -1.96 -5.61 4.82
C SER A 74 -2.47 -5.92 6.21
N ALA A 75 -2.43 -4.91 7.07
CA ALA A 75 -2.96 -4.98 8.42
C ALA A 75 -3.68 -3.68 8.72
N LEU A 76 -4.78 -3.80 9.46
CA LEU A 76 -5.56 -2.64 9.86
C LEU A 76 -5.66 -2.60 11.37
N LEU A 77 -5.48 -1.42 11.94
CA LEU A 77 -5.76 -1.20 13.35
C LEU A 77 -7.26 -1.09 13.55
N LYS A 78 -7.73 -1.51 14.71
CA LYS A 78 -9.14 -1.45 15.02
C LYS A 78 -9.56 -0.04 15.40
N GLY A 79 -10.63 0.42 14.78
CA GLY A 79 -11.51 1.44 15.29
C GLY A 79 -10.92 2.67 15.94
N HIS A 80 -9.83 3.21 15.40
CA HIS A 80 -9.31 4.47 15.91
C HIS A 80 -10.05 5.60 15.22
N GLU A 81 -10.74 6.39 16.01
CA GLU A 81 -11.34 7.59 15.50
C GLU A 81 -10.30 8.69 15.52
N THR A 82 -10.10 9.30 14.36
CA THR A 82 -9.26 10.47 14.28
C THR A 82 -10.14 11.70 14.37
N ALA A 83 -9.88 12.49 15.35
CA ALA A 83 -10.64 13.74 15.53
C ALA A 83 -10.31 14.73 14.42
#